data_65a2107f254307e4e584037cc287d60e
#
_entry.id   65a2107f254307e4e584037cc287d60e
#
_cell.length_a   1.000
_cell.length_b   1.000
_cell.length_c   1.000
_cell.angle_alpha   90.00
_cell.angle_beta   90.00
_cell.angle_gamma   90.00
#
_symmetry.space_group_name_H-M   'P 1'
#
loop_
_entity.id
_entity.type
_entity.pdbx_description
1 polymer ?
#
loop_
_entity_poly.entity_id
_entity_poly.type
_entity_poly.pdbx_seq_one_letter_code
_entity_poly.pdbx_strand_id
1 'polypeptide(L)'
;MGYEVIDGSAHSRDRTPPQERILNELSDLPREVLDELPMKWEYVGDIVIIKLRGSAEPYKGRIGRVYAEQLDKSTVCVDRNGVTGEFRRPEMEVIYGTETESIRLENGIRYCFDVTKVMFASGNVDERERMKNLDCTGETVVDMFAGIGYFTLPLAKFSGAKRVIACEKNPESFAFLRRNIILNGVEDIVEPVLGDNRDLPGKAFADRILMGYVQITSEFLPKALEMIRPGGIIHYHDTFYVNEYEERIRSIFADACGPDGFEILGIREVKSFAPSVSHYVADVRILSRRTRRTLSQ
;
A
#
# COMPACT_ATOMS: atom_id res chain seq x y z
N MET A 1 -49.30 16.63 28.96
CA MET A 1 -48.42 16.37 27.80
C MET A 1 -48.26 14.87 27.67
N GLY A 2 -48.91 14.26 26.69
CA GLY A 2 -48.84 12.81 26.45
C GLY A 2 -47.60 12.48 25.64
N TYR A 3 -46.86 11.50 26.08
CA TYR A 3 -45.77 10.92 25.30
C TYR A 3 -46.34 9.79 24.43
N GLU A 4 -46.22 9.88 23.12
CA GLU A 4 -46.49 8.77 22.20
C GLU A 4 -45.34 7.77 22.32
N VAL A 5 -45.66 6.56 22.78
CA VAL A 5 -44.68 5.45 22.76
C VAL A 5 -44.62 4.94 21.31
N ILE A 6 -43.56 5.31 20.61
CA ILE A 6 -43.25 4.69 19.31
C ILE A 6 -42.79 3.25 19.58
N ASP A 7 -43.58 2.29 19.17
CA ASP A 7 -43.22 0.86 19.22
C ASP A 7 -42.07 0.61 18.24
N GLY A 8 -40.87 0.72 18.73
CA GLY A 8 -39.66 0.41 18.02
C GLY A 8 -39.47 -1.10 17.99
N SER A 9 -40.10 -1.78 17.04
CA SER A 9 -39.72 -3.16 16.72
C SER A 9 -38.27 -3.16 16.30
N ALA A 10 -37.36 -3.44 17.24
CA ALA A 10 -35.98 -3.73 16.94
C ALA A 10 -35.94 -4.93 16.02
N HIS A 11 -35.74 -4.72 14.74
CA HIS A 11 -35.39 -5.78 13.83
C HIS A 11 -34.17 -6.48 14.42
N SER A 12 -34.36 -7.68 14.95
CA SER A 12 -33.25 -8.55 15.36
C SER A 12 -32.35 -8.72 14.15
N ARG A 13 -31.21 -8.05 14.17
CA ARG A 13 -30.17 -8.28 13.16
C ARG A 13 -29.83 -9.75 13.22
N ASP A 14 -30.01 -10.43 12.11
CA ASP A 14 -29.59 -11.83 11.98
C ASP A 14 -28.10 -11.89 12.40
N ARG A 15 -27.86 -12.64 13.50
CA ARG A 15 -26.51 -12.77 14.09
C ARG A 15 -25.70 -13.88 13.45
N THR A 16 -26.25 -14.54 12.43
CA THR A 16 -25.57 -15.62 11.70
C THR A 16 -24.32 -15.03 11.00
N PRO A 17 -23.13 -15.59 11.24
CA PRO A 17 -21.92 -15.14 10.57
C PRO A 17 -22.07 -15.16 9.04
N PRO A 18 -21.49 -14.19 8.32
CA PRO A 18 -21.57 -14.16 6.86
C PRO A 18 -21.13 -15.46 6.18
N GLN A 19 -20.13 -16.14 6.75
CA GLN A 19 -19.65 -17.44 6.26
C GLN A 19 -20.74 -18.49 6.27
N GLU A 20 -21.50 -18.59 7.37
CA GLU A 20 -22.60 -19.55 7.51
C GLU A 20 -23.74 -19.22 6.55
N ARG A 21 -24.08 -17.94 6.37
CA ARG A 21 -25.11 -17.52 5.42
C ARG A 21 -24.74 -17.90 3.98
N ILE A 22 -23.46 -17.65 3.60
CA ILE A 22 -22.93 -18.03 2.28
C ILE A 22 -23.01 -19.54 2.08
N LEU A 23 -22.58 -20.34 3.07
CA LEU A 23 -22.64 -21.80 3.00
C LEU A 23 -24.07 -22.30 2.87
N ASN A 24 -25.04 -21.73 3.61
CA ASN A 24 -26.43 -22.10 3.53
C ASN A 24 -27.04 -21.84 2.15
N GLU A 25 -26.77 -20.67 1.55
CA GLU A 25 -27.24 -20.28 0.21
C GLU A 25 -26.64 -21.13 -0.93
N LEU A 26 -25.48 -21.71 -0.69
CA LEU A 26 -24.76 -22.55 -1.65
C LEU A 26 -24.84 -24.05 -1.31
N SER A 27 -25.64 -24.43 -0.33
CA SER A 27 -25.66 -25.79 0.25
C SER A 27 -26.04 -26.92 -0.72
N ASP A 28 -26.67 -26.60 -1.85
CA ASP A 28 -27.00 -27.54 -2.93
C ASP A 28 -25.85 -27.79 -3.90
N LEU A 29 -24.71 -27.07 -3.77
CA LEU A 29 -23.50 -27.32 -4.57
C LEU A 29 -22.81 -28.62 -4.11
N PRO A 30 -22.00 -29.24 -5.00
CA PRO A 30 -21.21 -30.41 -4.64
C PRO A 30 -20.31 -30.13 -3.42
N ARG A 31 -20.12 -31.13 -2.58
CA ARG A 31 -19.33 -31.01 -1.35
C ARG A 31 -17.90 -30.48 -1.61
N GLU A 32 -17.27 -30.94 -2.67
CA GLU A 32 -15.94 -30.48 -3.09
C GLU A 32 -15.88 -28.98 -3.39
N VAL A 33 -16.98 -28.40 -3.90
CA VAL A 33 -17.09 -26.96 -4.14
C VAL A 33 -17.24 -26.20 -2.84
N LEU A 34 -18.07 -26.71 -1.92
CA LEU A 34 -18.28 -26.09 -0.61
C LEU A 34 -17.00 -26.06 0.22
N ASP A 35 -16.19 -27.11 0.15
CA ASP A 35 -14.93 -27.23 0.88
C ASP A 35 -13.84 -26.26 0.33
N GLU A 36 -13.97 -25.78 -0.92
CA GLU A 36 -13.06 -24.82 -1.57
C GLU A 36 -13.56 -23.37 -1.51
N LEU A 37 -14.75 -23.10 -0.95
CA LEU A 37 -15.24 -21.71 -0.83
C LEU A 37 -14.31 -20.85 0.03
N PRO A 38 -13.98 -19.63 -0.43
CA PRO A 38 -13.11 -18.74 0.33
C PRO A 38 -13.81 -18.21 1.58
N MET A 39 -13.33 -18.63 2.76
CA MET A 39 -13.84 -18.16 4.06
C MET A 39 -13.20 -16.85 4.52
N LYS A 40 -12.26 -16.29 3.72
CA LYS A 40 -11.62 -15.00 3.93
C LYS A 40 -11.69 -14.20 2.65
N TRP A 41 -11.92 -12.90 2.79
CA TRP A 41 -12.01 -11.95 1.69
C TRP A 41 -11.48 -10.59 2.11
N GLU A 42 -11.20 -9.75 1.12
CA GLU A 42 -10.84 -8.34 1.33
C GLU A 42 -11.97 -7.43 0.86
N TYR A 43 -12.08 -6.25 1.48
CA TYR A 43 -13.02 -5.21 1.07
C TYR A 43 -12.29 -3.98 0.51
N VAL A 44 -12.79 -3.48 -0.61
CA VAL A 44 -12.46 -2.16 -1.13
C VAL A 44 -13.76 -1.41 -1.34
N GLY A 45 -14.20 -0.65 -0.32
CA GLY A 45 -15.53 -0.02 -0.33
C GLY A 45 -16.65 -1.04 -0.57
N ASP A 46 -17.32 -0.94 -1.72
CA ASP A 46 -18.42 -1.83 -2.13
C ASP A 46 -17.98 -3.04 -2.97
N ILE A 47 -16.67 -3.28 -3.04
CA ILE A 47 -16.10 -4.40 -3.78
C ILE A 47 -15.57 -5.45 -2.80
N VAL A 48 -15.87 -6.72 -3.06
CA VAL A 48 -15.30 -7.89 -2.38
C VAL A 48 -14.26 -8.53 -3.27
N ILE A 49 -13.10 -8.84 -2.72
CA ILE A 49 -12.05 -9.58 -3.41
C ILE A 49 -11.87 -10.93 -2.73
N ILE A 50 -12.01 -12.00 -3.51
CA ILE A 50 -11.88 -13.39 -3.06
C ILE A 50 -10.80 -14.11 -3.88
N LYS A 51 -10.36 -15.27 -3.38
CA LYS A 51 -9.52 -16.22 -4.13
C LYS A 51 -10.34 -17.46 -4.41
N LEU A 52 -10.64 -17.71 -5.67
CA LEU A 52 -11.42 -18.85 -6.11
C LEU A 52 -10.52 -19.81 -6.89
N ARG A 53 -10.67 -21.10 -6.66
CA ARG A 53 -9.83 -22.15 -7.26
C ARG A 53 -10.61 -23.45 -7.46
N GLY A 54 -10.03 -24.35 -8.26
CA GLY A 54 -10.42 -25.73 -8.37
C GLY A 54 -11.85 -25.96 -8.81
N SER A 55 -12.57 -26.75 -8.05
CA SER A 55 -13.94 -27.19 -8.34
C SER A 55 -14.97 -26.04 -8.26
N ALA A 56 -14.63 -24.93 -7.61
CA ALA A 56 -15.52 -23.77 -7.47
C ALA A 56 -15.58 -22.90 -8.76
N GLU A 57 -14.61 -23.02 -9.67
CA GLU A 57 -14.56 -22.21 -10.90
C GLU A 57 -15.82 -22.27 -11.79
N PRO A 58 -16.41 -23.44 -12.09
CA PRO A 58 -17.62 -23.51 -12.91
C PRO A 58 -18.81 -22.76 -12.30
N TYR A 59 -18.79 -22.53 -10.99
CA TYR A 59 -19.87 -21.89 -10.23
C TYR A 59 -19.60 -20.42 -9.90
N LYS A 60 -18.51 -19.82 -10.41
CA LYS A 60 -18.06 -18.47 -10.04
C LYS A 60 -19.12 -17.39 -10.12
N GLY A 61 -19.97 -17.39 -11.16
CA GLY A 61 -21.04 -16.39 -11.29
C GLY A 61 -22.11 -16.50 -10.19
N ARG A 62 -22.48 -17.74 -9.79
CA ARG A 62 -23.40 -17.96 -8.67
C ARG A 62 -22.75 -17.62 -7.34
N ILE A 63 -21.50 -18.02 -7.14
CA ILE A 63 -20.73 -17.72 -5.94
C ILE A 63 -20.60 -16.19 -5.80
N GLY A 64 -20.21 -15.50 -6.87
CA GLY A 64 -20.10 -14.04 -6.87
C GLY A 64 -21.39 -13.34 -6.45
N ARG A 65 -22.53 -13.75 -6.99
CA ARG A 65 -23.84 -13.21 -6.61
C ARG A 65 -24.12 -13.43 -5.12
N VAL A 66 -23.94 -14.65 -4.60
CA VAL A 66 -24.24 -14.96 -3.20
C VAL A 66 -23.31 -14.16 -2.26
N TYR A 67 -22.00 -14.05 -2.59
CA TYR A 67 -21.08 -13.21 -1.81
C TYR A 67 -21.51 -11.74 -1.81
N ALA A 68 -21.91 -11.20 -2.96
CA ALA A 68 -22.39 -9.82 -3.05
C ALA A 68 -23.63 -9.60 -2.15
N GLU A 69 -24.64 -10.47 -2.28
CA GLU A 69 -25.88 -10.39 -1.51
C GLU A 69 -25.64 -10.55 0.01
N GLN A 70 -24.87 -11.58 0.42
CA GLN A 70 -24.65 -11.87 1.85
C GLN A 70 -23.71 -10.88 2.55
N LEU A 71 -22.85 -10.19 1.79
CA LEU A 71 -21.91 -9.20 2.32
C LEU A 71 -22.38 -7.75 2.09
N ASP A 72 -23.55 -7.56 1.47
CA ASP A 72 -24.10 -6.24 1.12
C ASP A 72 -23.10 -5.42 0.29
N LYS A 73 -22.69 -6.01 -0.85
CA LYS A 73 -21.69 -5.42 -1.76
C LYS A 73 -22.17 -5.46 -3.21
N SER A 74 -21.71 -4.49 -4.00
CA SER A 74 -22.12 -4.34 -5.39
C SER A 74 -21.33 -5.21 -6.36
N THR A 75 -20.06 -5.48 -6.06
CA THR A 75 -19.15 -6.16 -6.97
C THR A 75 -18.30 -7.21 -6.24
N VAL A 76 -18.09 -8.34 -6.90
CA VAL A 76 -17.18 -9.40 -6.45
C VAL A 76 -16.14 -9.67 -7.52
N CYS A 77 -14.86 -9.60 -7.11
CA CYS A 77 -13.70 -9.88 -7.94
C CYS A 77 -12.95 -11.10 -7.42
N VAL A 78 -12.32 -11.84 -8.33
CA VAL A 78 -11.39 -12.91 -8.01
C VAL A 78 -9.96 -12.45 -8.27
N ASP A 79 -9.11 -12.49 -7.25
CA ASP A 79 -7.66 -12.35 -7.41
C ASP A 79 -7.09 -13.66 -7.96
N ARG A 80 -6.60 -13.63 -9.21
CA ARG A 80 -6.10 -14.81 -9.92
C ARG A 80 -4.68 -15.17 -9.55
N ASN A 81 -3.76 -14.21 -9.68
CA ASN A 81 -2.33 -14.47 -9.56
C ASN A 81 -1.56 -13.37 -8.80
N GLY A 82 -2.27 -12.50 -8.08
CA GLY A 82 -1.65 -11.36 -7.41
C GLY A 82 -1.25 -10.26 -8.40
N VAL A 83 0.04 -9.89 -8.44
CA VAL A 83 0.51 -8.77 -9.26
C VAL A 83 1.59 -9.20 -10.24
N THR A 84 1.59 -8.60 -11.44
CA THR A 84 2.53 -8.90 -12.52
C THR A 84 3.17 -7.65 -13.11
N GLY A 85 4.38 -7.82 -13.66
CA GLY A 85 5.12 -6.79 -14.40
C GLY A 85 5.66 -5.64 -13.54
N GLU A 86 6.38 -4.72 -14.20
CA GLU A 86 7.03 -3.55 -13.59
C GLU A 86 6.02 -2.65 -12.85
N PHE A 87 4.82 -2.49 -13.41
CA PHE A 87 3.76 -1.66 -12.84
C PHE A 87 2.90 -2.38 -11.80
N ARG A 88 3.26 -3.63 -11.43
CA ARG A 88 2.56 -4.41 -10.41
C ARG A 88 1.04 -4.46 -10.64
N ARG A 89 0.60 -4.71 -11.86
CA ARG A 89 -0.82 -4.81 -12.20
C ARG A 89 -1.45 -6.03 -11.56
N PRO A 90 -2.60 -5.89 -10.90
CA PRO A 90 -3.34 -7.02 -10.36
C PRO A 90 -4.02 -7.82 -11.48
N GLU A 91 -4.06 -9.14 -11.33
CA GLU A 91 -4.86 -10.00 -12.21
C GLU A 91 -6.22 -10.27 -11.58
N MET A 92 -7.12 -9.30 -11.72
CA MET A 92 -8.50 -9.37 -11.17
C MET A 92 -9.50 -9.76 -12.25
N GLU A 93 -10.38 -10.70 -11.92
CA GLU A 93 -11.55 -11.05 -12.73
C GLU A 93 -12.82 -10.63 -12.00
N VAL A 94 -13.66 -9.83 -12.65
CA VAL A 94 -15.00 -9.49 -12.14
C VAL A 94 -15.94 -10.68 -12.40
N ILE A 95 -16.50 -11.27 -11.35
CA ILE A 95 -17.41 -12.41 -11.44
C ILE A 95 -18.86 -12.04 -11.12
N TYR A 96 -19.08 -10.87 -10.52
CA TYR A 96 -20.39 -10.29 -10.27
C TYR A 96 -20.30 -8.78 -10.17
N GLY A 97 -21.33 -8.06 -10.66
CA GLY A 97 -21.33 -6.60 -10.70
C GLY A 97 -20.52 -6.03 -11.87
N THR A 98 -20.35 -4.71 -11.89
CA THR A 98 -19.66 -3.99 -12.99
C THR A 98 -18.71 -2.93 -12.50
N GLU A 99 -18.93 -2.39 -11.30
CA GLU A 99 -18.12 -1.30 -10.75
C GLU A 99 -16.81 -1.85 -10.18
N THR A 100 -15.68 -1.41 -10.77
CA THR A 100 -14.34 -1.84 -10.34
C THR A 100 -13.58 -0.75 -9.59
N GLU A 101 -14.11 0.48 -9.61
CA GLU A 101 -13.57 1.61 -8.87
C GLU A 101 -14.33 1.82 -7.57
N SER A 102 -13.61 1.94 -6.46
CA SER A 102 -14.23 2.23 -5.15
C SER A 102 -13.28 3.00 -4.24
N ILE A 103 -13.79 3.42 -3.08
CA ILE A 103 -13.03 4.15 -2.08
C ILE A 103 -12.82 3.27 -0.85
N ARG A 104 -11.54 2.99 -0.53
CA ARG A 104 -11.14 2.40 0.73
C ARG A 104 -10.84 3.48 1.75
N LEU A 105 -11.51 3.43 2.90
CA LEU A 105 -11.18 4.27 4.06
C LEU A 105 -10.23 3.49 4.98
N GLU A 106 -9.05 4.05 5.25
CA GLU A 106 -8.07 3.45 6.16
C GLU A 106 -7.31 4.54 6.92
N ASN A 107 -7.29 4.46 8.26
CA ASN A 107 -6.57 5.39 9.16
C ASN A 107 -6.88 6.89 8.92
N GLY A 108 -8.10 7.22 8.45
CA GLY A 108 -8.53 8.59 8.15
C GLY A 108 -8.13 9.09 6.76
N ILE A 109 -7.59 8.22 5.92
CA ILE A 109 -7.28 8.46 4.51
C ILE A 109 -8.30 7.74 3.61
N ARG A 110 -8.71 8.42 2.55
CA ARG A 110 -9.57 7.88 1.49
C ARG A 110 -8.72 7.54 0.28
N TYR A 111 -8.66 6.26 -0.08
CA TYR A 111 -7.97 5.79 -1.26
C TYR A 111 -9.00 5.38 -2.32
N CYS A 112 -9.15 6.19 -3.36
CA CYS A 112 -9.94 5.86 -4.55
C CYS A 112 -9.03 5.15 -5.55
N PHE A 113 -9.45 3.98 -6.06
CA PHE A 113 -8.75 3.25 -7.10
C PHE A 113 -9.64 2.20 -7.76
N ASP A 114 -9.24 1.76 -8.95
CA ASP A 114 -9.81 0.64 -9.68
C ASP A 114 -9.04 -0.64 -9.32
N VAL A 115 -9.72 -1.60 -8.71
CA VAL A 115 -9.09 -2.86 -8.23
C VAL A 115 -8.52 -3.72 -9.36
N THR A 116 -8.95 -3.50 -10.60
CA THR A 116 -8.42 -4.22 -11.79
C THR A 116 -7.15 -3.57 -12.36
N LYS A 117 -6.82 -2.34 -11.95
CA LYS A 117 -5.69 -1.57 -12.46
C LYS A 117 -4.60 -1.36 -11.45
N VAL A 118 -4.98 -1.19 -10.18
CA VAL A 118 -4.06 -0.82 -9.11
C VAL A 118 -4.13 -1.82 -7.96
N MET A 119 -2.98 -2.31 -7.54
CA MET A 119 -2.84 -3.20 -6.39
C MET A 119 -2.86 -2.40 -5.09
N PHE A 120 -3.66 -2.83 -4.12
CA PHE A 120 -3.65 -2.31 -2.76
C PHE A 120 -3.07 -3.35 -1.79
N ALA A 121 -1.88 -3.07 -1.24
CA ALA A 121 -1.24 -3.96 -0.28
C ALA A 121 -1.86 -3.80 1.12
N SER A 122 -2.89 -4.58 1.44
CA SER A 122 -3.56 -4.57 2.75
C SER A 122 -2.59 -4.83 3.91
N GLY A 123 -1.58 -5.69 3.71
CA GLY A 123 -0.56 -6.01 4.72
C GLY A 123 0.42 -4.87 5.09
N ASN A 124 0.29 -3.68 4.50
CA ASN A 124 1.13 -2.53 4.85
C ASN A 124 0.38 -1.50 5.74
N VAL A 125 -0.74 -1.89 6.35
CA VAL A 125 -1.60 -0.98 7.15
C VAL A 125 -0.82 -0.33 8.30
N ASP A 126 -0.01 -1.10 9.03
CA ASP A 126 0.78 -0.61 10.17
C ASP A 126 1.85 0.40 9.71
N GLU A 127 2.46 0.16 8.54
CA GLU A 127 3.45 1.08 8.00
C GLU A 127 2.80 2.38 7.51
N ARG A 128 1.60 2.33 6.91
CA ARG A 128 0.83 3.53 6.57
C ARG A 128 0.39 4.32 7.81
N GLU A 129 0.01 3.63 8.89
CA GLU A 129 -0.29 4.28 10.17
C GLU A 129 0.97 4.90 10.77
N ARG A 130 2.12 4.25 10.66
CA ARG A 130 3.39 4.83 11.10
C ARG A 130 3.73 6.12 10.36
N MET A 131 3.51 6.18 9.02
CA MET A 131 3.71 7.42 8.24
C MET A 131 2.84 8.57 8.76
N LYS A 132 1.61 8.28 9.17
CA LYS A 132 0.71 9.24 9.79
C LYS A 132 1.27 9.82 11.10
N ASN A 133 1.99 9.00 11.87
CA ASN A 133 2.46 9.33 13.22
C ASN A 133 3.91 9.86 13.24
N LEU A 134 4.57 10.00 12.08
CA LEU A 134 5.87 10.67 12.01
C LEU A 134 5.72 12.17 12.32
N ASP A 135 6.73 12.73 12.97
CA ASP A 135 6.90 14.18 13.02
C ASP A 135 7.77 14.62 11.83
N CYS A 136 7.14 15.28 10.88
CA CYS A 136 7.78 15.87 9.71
C CYS A 136 7.54 17.39 9.66
N THR A 137 7.32 18.03 10.83
CA THR A 137 6.98 19.45 10.92
C THR A 137 8.00 20.32 10.20
N GLY A 138 7.54 21.02 9.17
CA GLY A 138 8.36 21.92 8.35
C GLY A 138 9.27 21.23 7.33
N GLU A 139 9.26 19.89 7.25
CA GLU A 139 10.10 19.12 6.33
C GLU A 139 9.62 19.17 4.87
N THR A 140 10.58 19.11 3.95
CA THR A 140 10.37 18.73 2.55
C THR A 140 10.63 17.23 2.39
N VAL A 141 9.59 16.49 2.04
CA VAL A 141 9.61 15.04 1.89
C VAL A 141 9.57 14.67 0.41
N VAL A 142 10.30 13.63 0.01
CA VAL A 142 10.20 13.02 -1.32
C VAL A 142 9.73 11.58 -1.17
N ASP A 143 8.58 11.25 -1.76
CA ASP A 143 8.14 9.87 -1.95
C ASP A 143 8.53 9.43 -3.35
N MET A 144 9.53 8.56 -3.45
CA MET A 144 10.09 8.12 -4.73
C MET A 144 9.19 7.11 -5.46
N PHE A 145 8.20 6.51 -4.76
CA PHE A 145 7.34 5.44 -5.28
C PHE A 145 5.91 5.61 -4.76
N ALA A 146 5.31 6.73 -5.09
CA ALA A 146 4.09 7.17 -4.43
C ALA A 146 2.87 6.26 -4.67
N GLY A 147 2.81 5.53 -5.79
CA GLY A 147 1.64 4.74 -6.17
C GLY A 147 0.41 5.63 -6.26
N ILE A 148 -0.66 5.25 -5.58
CA ILE A 148 -1.88 6.07 -5.43
C ILE A 148 -1.84 7.00 -4.21
N GLY A 149 -0.66 7.14 -3.57
CA GLY A 149 -0.44 7.95 -2.38
C GLY A 149 -0.37 7.16 -1.08
N TYR A 150 0.09 5.89 -1.11
CA TYR A 150 0.06 5.00 0.05
C TYR A 150 0.74 5.58 1.29
N PHE A 151 1.92 6.15 1.16
CA PHE A 151 2.67 6.82 2.24
C PHE A 151 2.55 8.33 2.16
N THR A 152 2.48 8.87 0.95
CA THR A 152 2.31 10.31 0.69
C THR A 152 1.13 10.92 1.45
N LEU A 153 -0.07 10.31 1.33
CA LEU A 153 -1.30 10.90 1.86
C LEU A 153 -1.36 10.94 3.39
N PRO A 154 -1.09 9.82 4.12
CA PRO A 154 -1.08 9.87 5.58
C PRO A 154 -0.01 10.84 6.11
N LEU A 155 1.16 10.89 5.47
CA LEU A 155 2.22 11.80 5.85
C LEU A 155 1.82 13.26 5.59
N ALA A 156 1.34 13.61 4.40
CA ALA A 156 0.91 14.97 4.08
C ALA A 156 -0.21 15.48 4.99
N LYS A 157 -1.15 14.60 5.34
CA LYS A 157 -2.34 15.01 6.10
C LYS A 157 -2.10 15.16 7.60
N PHE A 158 -1.17 14.37 8.18
CA PHE A 158 -1.09 14.25 9.64
C PHE A 158 0.29 14.52 10.23
N SER A 159 1.39 14.47 9.46
CA SER A 159 2.75 14.55 10.01
C SER A 159 3.32 15.96 10.14
N GLY A 160 2.60 16.99 9.67
CA GLY A 160 3.08 18.38 9.68
C GLY A 160 4.10 18.71 8.57
N ALA A 161 4.25 17.86 7.56
CA ALA A 161 5.14 18.13 6.43
C ALA A 161 4.76 19.43 5.73
N LYS A 162 5.79 20.23 5.40
CA LYS A 162 5.62 21.48 4.64
C LYS A 162 5.34 21.24 3.17
N ARG A 163 5.97 20.23 2.60
CA ARG A 163 5.87 19.87 1.18
C ARG A 163 6.18 18.40 0.99
N VAL A 164 5.41 17.72 0.16
CA VAL A 164 5.65 16.32 -0.23
C VAL A 164 5.70 16.23 -1.75
N ILE A 165 6.86 15.89 -2.30
CA ILE A 165 7.03 15.59 -3.74
C ILE A 165 6.75 14.10 -3.91
N ALA A 166 5.68 13.77 -4.62
CA ALA A 166 5.20 12.39 -4.80
C ALA A 166 5.42 11.93 -6.24
N CYS A 167 6.47 11.13 -6.46
CA CYS A 167 6.83 10.64 -7.78
C CYS A 167 6.22 9.28 -8.06
N GLU A 168 5.53 9.14 -9.19
CA GLU A 168 4.95 7.89 -9.64
C GLU A 168 5.19 7.70 -11.14
N LYS A 169 5.69 6.51 -11.52
CA LYS A 169 6.04 6.18 -12.90
C LYS A 169 4.84 5.63 -13.69
N ASN A 170 3.95 4.89 -13.03
CA ASN A 170 2.78 4.31 -13.67
C ASN A 170 1.69 5.39 -13.88
N PRO A 171 1.31 5.73 -15.14
CA PRO A 171 0.33 6.78 -15.39
C PRO A 171 -1.06 6.46 -14.85
N GLU A 172 -1.45 5.19 -14.74
CA GLU A 172 -2.73 4.78 -14.14
C GLU A 172 -2.74 5.06 -12.63
N SER A 173 -1.69 4.64 -11.90
CA SER A 173 -1.54 4.94 -10.48
C SER A 173 -1.43 6.45 -10.23
N PHE A 174 -0.71 7.16 -11.08
CA PHE A 174 -0.59 8.62 -11.00
C PHE A 174 -1.92 9.35 -11.15
N ALA A 175 -2.80 8.88 -12.05
CA ALA A 175 -4.13 9.46 -12.20
C ALA A 175 -4.94 9.33 -10.89
N PHE A 176 -4.87 8.17 -10.21
CA PHE A 176 -5.48 7.97 -8.91
C PHE A 176 -4.78 8.78 -7.80
N LEU A 177 -3.45 8.90 -7.83
CA LEU A 177 -2.71 9.75 -6.89
C LEU A 177 -3.25 11.18 -6.90
N ARG A 178 -3.40 11.78 -8.07
CA ARG A 178 -3.95 13.13 -8.21
C ARG A 178 -5.37 13.26 -7.65
N ARG A 179 -6.24 12.29 -7.94
CA ARG A 179 -7.61 12.26 -7.38
C ARG A 179 -7.60 12.13 -5.87
N ASN A 180 -6.74 11.28 -5.34
CA ASN A 180 -6.62 11.01 -3.91
C ASN A 180 -6.05 12.21 -3.14
N ILE A 181 -5.15 12.98 -3.72
CA ILE A 181 -4.65 14.25 -3.18
C ILE A 181 -5.84 15.20 -2.91
N ILE A 182 -6.68 15.42 -3.91
CA ILE A 182 -7.88 16.27 -3.80
C ILE A 182 -8.89 15.67 -2.81
N LEU A 183 -9.14 14.37 -2.90
CA LEU A 183 -10.10 13.66 -2.03
C LEU A 183 -9.75 13.75 -0.54
N ASN A 184 -8.47 13.95 -0.22
CA ASN A 184 -7.97 14.06 1.15
C ASN A 184 -7.66 15.52 1.58
N GLY A 185 -7.81 16.51 0.68
CA GLY A 185 -7.58 17.93 0.97
C GLY A 185 -6.12 18.24 1.30
N VAL A 186 -5.18 17.69 0.51
CA VAL A 186 -3.74 17.88 0.69
C VAL A 186 -3.04 18.44 -0.56
N GLU A 187 -3.80 19.05 -1.46
CA GLU A 187 -3.31 19.65 -2.71
C GLU A 187 -2.32 20.79 -2.52
N ASP A 188 -2.41 21.51 -1.41
CA ASP A 188 -1.48 22.61 -1.07
C ASP A 188 -0.13 22.09 -0.53
N ILE A 189 -0.05 20.80 -0.16
CA ILE A 189 1.13 20.17 0.44
C ILE A 189 1.82 19.22 -0.55
N VAL A 190 1.02 18.46 -1.32
CA VAL A 190 1.54 17.41 -2.21
C VAL A 190 1.70 17.90 -3.63
N GLU A 191 2.91 17.76 -4.15
CA GLU A 191 3.26 17.97 -5.55
C GLU A 191 3.42 16.62 -6.26
N PRO A 192 2.44 16.16 -7.04
CA PRO A 192 2.55 14.91 -7.78
C PRO A 192 3.41 15.08 -9.04
N VAL A 193 4.34 14.15 -9.27
CA VAL A 193 5.23 14.11 -10.43
C VAL A 193 5.06 12.80 -11.17
N LEU A 194 4.65 12.84 -12.42
CA LEU A 194 4.61 11.67 -13.30
C LEU A 194 5.97 11.47 -13.95
N GLY A 195 6.64 10.35 -13.66
CA GLY A 195 7.92 10.03 -14.26
C GLY A 195 8.76 9.08 -13.44
N ASP A 196 9.97 8.82 -13.93
CA ASP A 196 10.95 8.05 -13.20
C ASP A 196 11.58 8.92 -12.10
N ASN A 197 11.64 8.40 -10.87
CA ASN A 197 12.18 9.15 -9.74
C ASN A 197 13.68 9.49 -9.89
N ARG A 198 14.41 8.80 -10.77
CA ARG A 198 15.80 9.10 -11.08
C ARG A 198 15.97 10.42 -11.84
N ASP A 199 14.91 10.89 -12.48
CA ASP A 199 14.88 12.15 -13.25
C ASP A 199 14.46 13.36 -12.41
N LEU A 200 14.07 13.16 -11.13
CA LEU A 200 13.70 14.27 -10.24
C LEU A 200 14.83 15.29 -10.14
N PRO A 201 14.57 16.60 -10.33
CA PRO A 201 15.59 17.64 -10.24
C PRO A 201 15.99 17.95 -8.80
N GLY A 202 17.15 18.56 -8.64
CA GLY A 202 17.61 19.10 -7.37
C GLY A 202 18.58 18.19 -6.61
N LYS A 203 19.38 18.84 -5.72
CA LYS A 203 20.39 18.20 -4.86
C LYS A 203 20.29 18.74 -3.45
N ALA A 204 20.42 17.85 -2.44
CA ALA A 204 20.47 18.23 -1.03
C ALA A 204 19.34 19.15 -0.59
N PHE A 205 18.12 18.87 -1.02
CA PHE A 205 16.94 19.68 -0.71
C PHE A 205 15.91 18.95 0.18
N ALA A 206 15.91 17.62 0.13
CA ALA A 206 14.97 16.81 0.89
C ALA A 206 15.43 16.59 2.33
N ASP A 207 14.52 16.76 3.28
CA ASP A 207 14.70 16.44 4.69
C ASP A 207 14.49 14.94 4.95
N ARG A 208 13.57 14.36 4.16
CA ARG A 208 13.14 12.98 4.28
C ARG A 208 12.87 12.39 2.92
N ILE A 209 13.21 11.11 2.75
CA ILE A 209 12.92 10.36 1.50
C ILE A 209 12.28 9.03 1.86
N LEU A 210 11.17 8.72 1.19
CA LEU A 210 10.51 7.43 1.25
C LEU A 210 10.90 6.61 0.02
N MET A 211 11.45 5.42 0.26
CA MET A 211 11.81 4.46 -0.79
C MET A 211 10.94 3.22 -0.64
N GLY A 212 9.63 3.39 -0.88
CA GLY A 212 8.58 2.39 -0.66
C GLY A 212 8.50 1.31 -1.75
N TYR A 213 9.63 0.86 -2.25
CA TYR A 213 9.76 -0.23 -3.21
C TYR A 213 10.35 -1.48 -2.53
N VAL A 214 10.42 -2.62 -3.24
CA VAL A 214 11.01 -3.86 -2.72
C VAL A 214 11.73 -4.61 -3.83
N GLN A 215 12.71 -5.46 -3.47
CA GLN A 215 13.55 -6.34 -4.30
C GLN A 215 14.76 -5.65 -4.96
N ILE A 216 14.61 -4.45 -5.50
CA ILE A 216 15.69 -3.73 -6.19
C ILE A 216 15.83 -2.29 -5.68
N THR A 217 15.39 -2.01 -4.48
CA THR A 217 15.36 -0.64 -3.92
C THR A 217 16.74 0.00 -3.87
N SER A 218 17.79 -0.79 -3.68
CA SER A 218 19.19 -0.32 -3.67
C SER A 218 19.63 0.35 -4.97
N GLU A 219 19.04 0.01 -6.11
CA GLU A 219 19.37 0.65 -7.40
C GLU A 219 18.99 2.14 -7.45
N PHE A 220 18.01 2.55 -6.63
CA PHE A 220 17.54 3.93 -6.55
C PHE A 220 18.22 4.73 -5.43
N LEU A 221 19.02 4.08 -4.58
CA LEU A 221 19.70 4.72 -3.45
C LEU A 221 20.66 5.84 -3.90
N PRO A 222 21.42 5.73 -5.01
CA PRO A 222 22.27 6.84 -5.49
C PRO A 222 21.48 8.12 -5.73
N LYS A 223 20.26 8.03 -6.27
CA LYS A 223 19.39 9.20 -6.49
C LYS A 223 18.83 9.74 -5.17
N ALA A 224 18.41 8.89 -4.26
CA ALA A 224 18.01 9.32 -2.93
C ALA A 224 19.14 10.07 -2.22
N LEU A 225 20.37 9.55 -2.26
CA LEU A 225 21.54 10.22 -1.70
C LEU A 225 21.88 11.55 -2.40
N GLU A 226 21.56 11.72 -3.67
CA GLU A 226 21.70 13.00 -4.35
C GLU A 226 20.73 14.06 -3.82
N MET A 227 19.48 13.65 -3.54
CA MET A 227 18.41 14.55 -3.13
C MET A 227 18.41 14.86 -1.63
N ILE A 228 18.77 13.89 -0.78
CA ILE A 228 18.74 14.05 0.67
C ILE A 228 19.83 15.04 1.13
N ARG A 229 19.50 15.90 2.07
CA ARG A 229 20.49 16.78 2.73
C ARG A 229 21.23 16.04 3.85
N PRO A 230 22.43 16.48 4.25
CA PRO A 230 23.06 15.99 5.47
C PRO A 230 22.15 16.16 6.69
N GLY A 231 22.05 15.13 7.52
CA GLY A 231 21.12 15.04 8.64
C GLY A 231 19.72 14.53 8.30
N GLY A 232 19.38 14.46 7.00
CA GLY A 232 18.08 13.95 6.53
C GLY A 232 17.94 12.44 6.70
N ILE A 233 16.69 11.95 6.67
CA ILE A 233 16.34 10.56 6.93
C ILE A 233 15.81 9.89 5.67
N ILE A 234 16.30 8.69 5.38
CA ILE A 234 15.77 7.80 4.34
C ILE A 234 15.02 6.66 5.03
N HIS A 235 13.74 6.47 4.66
CA HIS A 235 12.96 5.28 4.98
C HIS A 235 13.15 4.28 3.85
N TYR A 236 14.06 3.34 4.05
CA TYR A 236 14.49 2.36 3.06
C TYR A 236 13.73 1.06 3.23
N HIS A 237 12.87 0.71 2.29
CA HIS A 237 12.12 -0.53 2.26
C HIS A 237 12.79 -1.53 1.32
N ASP A 238 12.96 -2.77 1.75
CA ASP A 238 13.33 -3.88 0.86
C ASP A 238 13.01 -5.23 1.51
N THR A 239 13.23 -6.32 0.77
CA THR A 239 13.06 -7.68 1.25
C THR A 239 14.41 -8.33 1.53
N PHE A 240 14.52 -9.00 2.68
CA PHE A 240 15.73 -9.66 3.12
C PHE A 240 15.41 -11.00 3.78
N TYR A 241 16.38 -11.90 3.81
CA TYR A 241 16.34 -13.06 4.70
C TYR A 241 16.32 -12.61 6.16
N VAL A 242 15.50 -13.30 6.98
CA VAL A 242 15.26 -12.91 8.39
C VAL A 242 16.52 -12.99 9.28
N ASN A 243 17.56 -13.68 8.85
CA ASN A 243 18.84 -13.81 9.56
C ASN A 243 19.96 -12.91 9.02
N GLU A 244 19.71 -12.13 7.93
CA GLU A 244 20.76 -11.35 7.24
C GLU A 244 20.39 -9.86 7.08
N TYR A 245 19.16 -9.46 7.41
CA TYR A 245 18.63 -8.12 7.06
C TYR A 245 19.48 -6.98 7.63
N GLU A 246 19.95 -7.07 8.87
CA GLU A 246 20.75 -6.00 9.49
C GLU A 246 22.09 -5.80 8.78
N GLU A 247 22.82 -6.90 8.54
CA GLU A 247 24.13 -6.87 7.88
C GLU A 247 23.99 -6.39 6.44
N ARG A 248 22.97 -6.88 5.71
CA ARG A 248 22.71 -6.48 4.32
C ARG A 248 22.35 -5.00 4.20
N ILE A 249 21.48 -4.48 5.06
CA ILE A 249 21.14 -3.06 5.07
C ILE A 249 22.38 -2.21 5.36
N ARG A 250 23.16 -2.59 6.37
CA ARG A 250 24.40 -1.89 6.72
C ARG A 250 25.41 -1.88 5.57
N SER A 251 25.59 -3.02 4.90
CA SER A 251 26.46 -3.11 3.71
C SER A 251 26.01 -2.22 2.59
N ILE A 252 24.71 -2.21 2.24
CA ILE A 252 24.13 -1.37 1.17
C ILE A 252 24.46 0.12 1.42
N PHE A 253 24.25 0.61 2.63
CA PHE A 253 24.54 2.01 2.94
C PHE A 253 26.04 2.30 3.08
N ALA A 254 26.84 1.36 3.60
CA ALA A 254 28.30 1.51 3.65
C ALA A 254 28.93 1.59 2.26
N ASP A 255 28.43 0.80 1.31
CA ASP A 255 28.87 0.83 -0.09
C ASP A 255 28.47 2.16 -0.79
N ALA A 256 27.30 2.68 -0.44
CA ALA A 256 26.75 3.88 -1.08
C ALA A 256 27.34 5.19 -0.53
N CYS A 257 27.55 5.34 0.78
CA CYS A 257 27.99 6.59 1.39
C CYS A 257 29.22 6.45 2.32
N GLY A 258 29.81 5.26 2.43
CA GLY A 258 30.93 4.94 3.33
C GLY A 258 30.45 4.57 4.74
N PRO A 259 31.32 3.87 5.52
CA PRO A 259 30.91 3.31 6.81
C PRO A 259 30.50 4.36 7.85
N ASP A 260 31.07 5.56 7.77
CA ASP A 260 30.78 6.68 8.67
C ASP A 260 29.78 7.68 8.09
N GLY A 261 29.23 7.40 6.90
CA GLY A 261 28.33 8.31 6.16
C GLY A 261 26.86 8.25 6.58
N PHE A 262 26.48 7.31 7.44
CA PHE A 262 25.11 7.07 7.86
C PHE A 262 24.98 6.55 9.28
N GLU A 263 23.78 6.66 9.82
CA GLU A 263 23.36 6.08 11.12
C GLU A 263 22.03 5.35 10.92
N ILE A 264 21.96 4.07 11.29
CA ILE A 264 20.70 3.33 11.31
C ILE A 264 19.97 3.67 12.61
N LEU A 265 18.85 4.39 12.51
CA LEU A 265 18.01 4.81 13.63
C LEU A 265 17.12 3.67 14.15
N GLY A 266 16.76 2.76 13.26
CA GLY A 266 15.97 1.58 13.58
C GLY A 266 15.64 0.75 12.33
N ILE A 267 15.36 -0.53 12.55
CA ILE A 267 14.91 -1.46 11.52
C ILE A 267 13.65 -2.15 12.05
N ARG A 268 12.65 -2.32 11.19
CA ARG A 268 11.39 -3.00 11.53
C ARG A 268 10.99 -3.96 10.42
N GLU A 269 10.46 -5.10 10.83
CA GLU A 269 9.73 -5.97 9.93
C GLU A 269 8.35 -5.38 9.65
N VAL A 270 7.99 -5.24 8.38
CA VAL A 270 6.67 -4.78 7.93
C VAL A 270 5.71 -5.95 7.81
N LYS A 271 6.17 -7.03 7.15
CA LYS A 271 5.40 -8.28 6.98
C LYS A 271 6.28 -9.38 6.43
N SER A 272 5.86 -10.63 6.62
CA SER A 272 6.42 -11.77 5.89
C SER A 272 6.14 -11.64 4.38
N PHE A 273 7.12 -11.98 3.56
CA PHE A 273 7.04 -11.91 2.09
C PHE A 273 7.05 -13.31 1.45
N ALA A 274 7.94 -14.18 1.93
CA ALA A 274 8.07 -15.57 1.51
C ALA A 274 8.67 -16.38 2.68
N PRO A 275 8.76 -17.71 2.60
CA PRO A 275 9.46 -18.49 3.63
C PRO A 275 10.86 -17.95 3.90
N SER A 276 11.14 -17.61 5.15
CA SER A 276 12.40 -17.02 5.62
C SER A 276 12.78 -15.65 5.00
N VAL A 277 11.89 -15.00 4.27
CA VAL A 277 12.09 -13.67 3.69
C VAL A 277 10.98 -12.74 4.18
N SER A 278 11.36 -11.60 4.71
CA SER A 278 10.42 -10.57 5.15
C SER A 278 10.73 -9.21 4.53
N HIS A 279 9.69 -8.38 4.44
CA HIS A 279 9.79 -6.98 4.07
C HIS A 279 10.20 -6.19 5.31
N TYR A 280 11.31 -5.50 5.22
CA TYR A 280 11.84 -4.62 6.27
C TYR A 280 11.81 -3.17 5.83
N VAL A 281 11.74 -2.28 6.81
CA VAL A 281 12.03 -0.86 6.65
C VAL A 281 13.14 -0.46 7.60
N ALA A 282 14.15 0.23 7.06
CA ALA A 282 15.21 0.86 7.84
C ALA A 282 15.07 2.37 7.79
N ASP A 283 15.07 3.02 8.95
CA ASP A 283 15.15 4.46 9.08
C ASP A 283 16.64 4.82 9.20
N VAL A 284 17.17 5.50 8.18
CA VAL A 284 18.60 5.76 8.06
C VAL A 284 18.86 7.26 7.92
N ARG A 285 19.60 7.82 8.89
CA ARG A 285 20.06 9.21 8.83
C ARG A 285 21.34 9.30 8.02
N ILE A 286 21.40 10.21 7.07
CA ILE A 286 22.59 10.45 6.24
C ILE A 286 23.43 11.56 6.88
N LEU A 287 24.61 11.21 7.35
CA LEU A 287 25.51 12.12 8.09
C LEU A 287 26.42 12.93 7.16
N SER A 288 27.00 12.28 6.13
CA SER A 288 27.89 12.90 5.17
C SER A 288 27.76 12.29 3.79
N ARG A 289 28.21 13.00 2.78
CA ARG A 289 28.33 12.48 1.42
C ARG A 289 29.77 12.13 1.14
N ARG A 290 30.04 10.91 0.71
CA ARG A 290 31.33 10.60 0.10
C ARG A 290 31.42 11.37 -1.22
N THR A 291 32.18 12.49 -1.26
CA THR A 291 32.63 13.04 -2.52
C THR A 291 33.55 11.98 -3.13
N ARG A 292 33.11 11.25 -4.17
CA ARG A 292 34.06 10.46 -4.97
C ARG A 292 35.11 11.44 -5.43
N ARG A 293 36.31 11.43 -4.82
CA ARG A 293 37.50 11.99 -5.43
C ARG A 293 37.69 11.22 -6.71
N THR A 294 37.39 11.82 -7.83
CA THR A 294 37.90 11.41 -9.14
C THR A 294 39.41 11.35 -8.98
N LEU A 295 39.95 10.14 -8.86
CA LEU A 295 41.38 9.94 -9.08
C LEU A 295 41.59 10.18 -10.56
N SER A 296 41.89 11.44 -10.91
CA SER A 296 42.53 11.77 -12.17
C SER A 296 43.96 11.24 -12.07
N GLN A 297 44.24 10.17 -12.76
CA GLN A 297 45.57 9.85 -13.27
C GLN A 297 45.64 10.20 -14.74
#